data_2d8cb7faf49fd958d72306b0b06e67a1
#
_entry.id   2d8cb7faf49fd958d72306b0b06e67a1
#
_cell.length_a   1.000
_cell.length_b   1.000
_cell.length_c   1.000
_cell.angle_alpha   90.00
_cell.angle_beta   90.00
_cell.angle_gamma   90.00
#
_symmetry.space_group_name_H-M   'P 1'
#
loop_
_entity.id
_entity.type
_entity.pdbx_description
1 polymer ?
#
loop_
_entity_poly.entity_id
_entity_poly.type
_entity_poly.pdbx_seq_one_letter_code
_entity_poly.pdbx_strand_id
1 'polypeptide(L)'
;MDRRDFVYSFSAFVAGSWLVPRRVSIATRLDRIGLELYSVRDAMRADPERTLAAVRAMGYTDVELLWSFGNFGRTPQQVRVSLDKEGLRAPSAHVAPEILIAADWQKSLDTAKLLGHDYLIVPSLPADASRSLDRWRDWADRFNTAGATARKSGVWLAFHNEPDHMKPIGATIPYDLFVERTDPSLVRLQLDVGNMVMGGGDPMQYLERHRDRYWSFHMKDVLPDRSRDTELGKGNVDLRRILAAIPNIQRKPVYVEQEGPADPLASARLNHAFLASMNF
;
A
#
# COMPACT_ATOMS: atom_id res chain seq x y z
N MET A 1 45.53 -64.43 -45.16
CA MET A 1 46.48 -63.52 -44.50
C MET A 1 45.78 -62.21 -44.28
N ASP A 2 45.41 -62.00 -43.03
CA ASP A 2 44.59 -60.91 -42.56
C ASP A 2 45.33 -59.58 -42.51
N ARG A 3 44.64 -58.52 -42.95
CA ARG A 3 45.01 -57.17 -42.58
C ARG A 3 43.82 -56.51 -41.85
N ARG A 4 44.03 -56.29 -40.59
CA ARG A 4 43.13 -55.57 -39.71
C ARG A 4 43.35 -54.10 -39.93
N ASP A 5 42.30 -53.42 -40.44
CA ASP A 5 42.25 -51.96 -40.50
C ASP A 5 41.67 -51.42 -39.17
N PHE A 6 42.50 -50.61 -38.50
CA PHE A 6 42.15 -49.96 -37.22
C PHE A 6 41.63 -48.57 -37.55
N VAL A 7 40.32 -48.41 -37.43
CA VAL A 7 39.66 -47.13 -37.62
C VAL A 7 39.67 -46.36 -36.32
N TYR A 8 40.41 -45.27 -36.26
CA TYR A 8 40.32 -44.29 -35.16
C TYR A 8 39.13 -43.36 -35.37
N SER A 9 38.09 -43.50 -34.52
CA SER A 9 36.99 -42.56 -34.42
C SER A 9 37.42 -41.37 -33.56
N PHE A 10 37.61 -40.19 -34.13
CA PHE A 10 37.77 -38.95 -33.42
C PHE A 10 36.38 -38.42 -33.04
N SER A 11 36.00 -38.51 -31.76
CA SER A 11 34.82 -37.86 -31.21
C SER A 11 35.17 -36.39 -30.91
N ALA A 12 34.71 -35.49 -31.75
CA ALA A 12 34.79 -34.05 -31.49
C ALA A 12 33.75 -33.65 -30.43
N PHE A 13 34.22 -33.31 -29.23
CA PHE A 13 33.42 -32.70 -28.21
C PHE A 13 33.13 -31.24 -28.60
N VAL A 14 31.96 -30.95 -29.11
CA VAL A 14 31.49 -29.58 -29.28
C VAL A 14 30.99 -29.10 -27.92
N ALA A 15 31.82 -28.33 -27.22
CA ALA A 15 31.40 -27.59 -26.04
C ALA A 15 30.42 -26.48 -26.45
N GLY A 16 29.14 -26.79 -26.43
CA GLY A 16 28.08 -25.82 -26.61
C GLY A 16 28.07 -24.86 -25.44
N SER A 17 28.60 -23.66 -25.62
CA SER A 17 28.43 -22.56 -24.68
C SER A 17 26.97 -22.15 -24.66
N TRP A 18 26.24 -22.62 -23.67
CA TRP A 18 24.86 -22.14 -23.40
C TRP A 18 24.97 -20.67 -22.96
N LEU A 19 24.81 -19.75 -23.88
CA LEU A 19 24.57 -18.34 -23.57
C LEU A 19 23.20 -18.28 -22.86
N VAL A 20 23.23 -18.33 -21.53
CA VAL A 20 22.05 -17.97 -20.74
C VAL A 20 21.76 -16.52 -21.04
N PRO A 21 20.61 -16.19 -21.65
CA PRO A 21 20.28 -14.80 -21.91
C PRO A 21 20.25 -14.05 -20.58
N ARG A 22 21.19 -13.14 -20.39
CA ARG A 22 21.17 -12.19 -19.29
C ARG A 22 19.84 -11.43 -19.45
N ARG A 23 18.86 -11.71 -18.58
CA ARG A 23 17.67 -10.85 -18.50
C ARG A 23 18.18 -9.46 -18.18
N VAL A 24 18.17 -8.59 -19.19
CA VAL A 24 18.32 -7.16 -18.97
C VAL A 24 17.10 -6.77 -18.15
N SER A 25 17.29 -6.53 -16.87
CA SER A 25 16.27 -5.93 -16.03
C SER A 25 16.07 -4.52 -16.58
N ILE A 26 14.97 -4.31 -17.29
CA ILE A 26 14.57 -2.96 -17.67
C ILE A 26 14.17 -2.29 -16.35
N ALA A 27 14.90 -1.26 -15.98
CA ALA A 27 14.60 -0.48 -14.79
C ALA A 27 13.14 0.02 -14.87
N THR A 28 12.34 -0.35 -13.88
CA THR A 28 10.92 0.00 -13.82
C THR A 28 10.75 1.29 -13.02
N ARG A 29 9.83 2.16 -13.44
CA ARG A 29 9.36 3.32 -12.67
C ARG A 29 7.88 3.14 -12.39
N LEU A 30 7.38 3.84 -11.38
CA LEU A 30 5.94 3.89 -11.16
C LEU A 30 5.25 4.70 -12.25
N ASP A 31 4.24 4.13 -12.89
CA ASP A 31 3.40 4.83 -13.86
C ASP A 31 2.45 5.83 -13.16
N ARG A 32 2.12 5.56 -11.91
CA ARG A 32 1.21 6.35 -11.09
C ARG A 32 1.74 6.45 -9.67
N ILE A 33 1.63 7.65 -9.13
CA ILE A 33 1.99 7.95 -7.75
C ILE A 33 0.79 8.64 -7.12
N GLY A 34 0.35 8.12 -5.99
CA GLY A 34 -0.72 8.66 -5.16
C GLY A 34 -0.19 9.43 -3.97
N LEU A 35 -1.06 10.24 -3.38
CA LEU A 35 -0.84 10.91 -2.09
C LEU A 35 -1.95 10.49 -1.13
N GLU A 36 -1.57 10.02 0.05
CA GLU A 36 -2.48 9.93 1.18
C GLU A 36 -2.79 11.35 1.68
N LEU A 37 -4.08 11.72 1.67
CA LEU A 37 -4.50 13.10 1.99
C LEU A 37 -4.30 13.47 3.47
N TYR A 38 -4.00 12.49 4.32
CA TYR A 38 -3.58 12.76 5.70
C TYR A 38 -2.31 13.60 5.75
N SER A 39 -1.40 13.40 4.82
CA SER A 39 -0.16 14.18 4.69
C SER A 39 -0.39 15.68 4.51
N VAL A 40 -1.51 16.05 3.92
CA VAL A 40 -1.89 17.45 3.63
C VAL A 40 -3.23 17.85 4.28
N ARG A 41 -3.62 17.16 5.35
CA ARG A 41 -4.93 17.28 6.00
C ARG A 41 -5.29 18.69 6.44
N ASP A 42 -4.33 19.49 6.86
CA ASP A 42 -4.59 20.85 7.30
C ASP A 42 -4.88 21.80 6.11
N ALA A 43 -4.16 21.61 5.00
CA ALA A 43 -4.46 22.30 3.75
C ALA A 43 -5.83 21.85 3.19
N MET A 44 -6.15 20.55 3.28
CA MET A 44 -7.47 20.01 2.91
C MET A 44 -8.61 20.57 3.77
N ARG A 45 -8.39 20.78 5.07
CA ARG A 45 -9.39 21.46 5.93
C ARG A 45 -9.61 22.91 5.56
N ALA A 46 -8.53 23.60 5.18
CA ALA A 46 -8.60 25.02 4.82
C ALA A 46 -9.29 25.23 3.46
N ASP A 47 -8.89 24.49 2.44
CA ASP A 47 -9.44 24.60 1.07
C ASP A 47 -9.19 23.30 0.30
N PRO A 48 -10.14 22.34 0.29
CA PRO A 48 -9.99 21.07 -0.40
C PRO A 48 -9.73 21.20 -1.89
N GLU A 49 -10.44 22.09 -2.58
CA GLU A 49 -10.36 22.25 -4.03
C GLU A 49 -8.99 22.80 -4.45
N ARG A 50 -8.50 23.82 -3.77
CA ARG A 50 -7.17 24.37 -4.00
C ARG A 50 -6.07 23.37 -3.68
N THR A 51 -6.26 22.58 -2.63
CA THR A 51 -5.29 21.57 -2.23
C THR A 51 -5.21 20.43 -3.26
N LEU A 52 -6.35 19.92 -3.74
CA LEU A 52 -6.37 18.91 -4.80
C LEU A 52 -5.73 19.42 -6.10
N ALA A 53 -6.00 20.66 -6.50
CA ALA A 53 -5.34 21.29 -7.64
C ALA A 53 -3.80 21.36 -7.44
N ALA A 54 -3.35 21.74 -6.24
CA ALA A 54 -1.92 21.76 -5.92
C ALA A 54 -1.29 20.36 -5.95
N VAL A 55 -1.96 19.35 -5.41
CA VAL A 55 -1.54 17.94 -5.45
C VAL A 55 -1.40 17.46 -6.90
N ARG A 56 -2.38 17.77 -7.75
CA ARG A 56 -2.30 17.46 -9.18
C ARG A 56 -1.14 18.16 -9.86
N ALA A 57 -0.93 19.44 -9.57
CA ALA A 57 0.16 20.23 -10.15
C ALA A 57 1.58 19.73 -9.73
N MET A 58 1.70 19.00 -8.63
CA MET A 58 2.94 18.33 -8.21
C MET A 58 3.23 17.06 -9.03
N GLY A 59 2.24 16.53 -9.77
CA GLY A 59 2.38 15.33 -10.59
C GLY A 59 1.66 14.09 -10.04
N TYR A 60 1.05 14.16 -8.87
CA TYR A 60 0.25 13.06 -8.36
C TYR A 60 -0.92 12.74 -9.29
N THR A 61 -1.21 11.47 -9.47
CA THR A 61 -2.30 10.98 -10.32
C THR A 61 -3.45 10.39 -9.51
N ASP A 62 -3.14 9.94 -8.32
CA ASP A 62 -4.07 9.28 -7.42
C ASP A 62 -4.04 9.97 -6.04
N VAL A 63 -5.15 9.90 -5.32
CA VAL A 63 -5.23 10.30 -3.91
C VAL A 63 -5.93 9.20 -3.12
N GLU A 64 -5.55 9.04 -1.86
CA GLU A 64 -6.32 8.25 -0.91
C GLU A 64 -7.16 9.19 -0.05
N LEU A 65 -8.47 8.96 -0.01
CA LEU A 65 -9.41 9.83 0.69
C LEU A 65 -9.48 9.49 2.18
N LEU A 66 -9.94 10.45 2.98
CA LEU A 66 -10.13 10.31 4.42
C LEU A 66 -11.62 10.46 4.77
N TRP A 67 -12.36 9.36 4.77
CA TRP A 67 -13.77 9.38 5.20
C TRP A 67 -13.91 9.65 6.69
N SER A 68 -12.93 9.24 7.50
CA SER A 68 -12.85 9.56 8.93
C SER A 68 -12.81 11.06 9.22
N PHE A 69 -12.42 11.87 8.23
CA PHE A 69 -12.45 13.35 8.28
C PHE A 69 -13.68 13.93 7.61
N GLY A 70 -14.71 13.12 7.33
CA GLY A 70 -15.94 13.57 6.67
C GLY A 70 -15.69 14.17 5.28
N ASN A 71 -14.68 13.65 4.55
CA ASN A 71 -14.23 14.22 3.27
C ASN A 71 -14.04 15.74 3.33
N PHE A 72 -13.55 16.23 4.45
CA PHE A 72 -13.30 17.66 4.70
C PHE A 72 -14.53 18.55 4.47
N GLY A 73 -15.70 18.06 4.92
CA GLY A 73 -16.98 18.77 4.81
C GLY A 73 -17.64 18.75 3.43
N ARG A 74 -17.16 17.87 2.52
CA ARG A 74 -17.74 17.71 1.18
C ARG A 74 -18.63 16.49 1.11
N THR A 75 -19.75 16.60 0.39
CA THR A 75 -20.54 15.43 0.02
C THR A 75 -19.79 14.56 -0.96
N PRO A 76 -20.11 13.24 -1.05
CA PRO A 76 -19.47 12.36 -2.03
C PRO A 76 -19.56 12.89 -3.47
N GLN A 77 -20.67 13.50 -3.85
CA GLN A 77 -20.85 14.10 -5.17
C GLN A 77 -19.91 15.30 -5.40
N GLN A 78 -19.75 16.16 -4.40
CA GLN A 78 -18.80 17.28 -4.48
C GLN A 78 -17.36 16.78 -4.60
N VAL A 79 -17.00 15.77 -3.81
CA VAL A 79 -15.67 15.13 -3.91
C VAL A 79 -15.45 14.57 -5.32
N ARG A 80 -16.42 13.84 -5.87
CA ARG A 80 -16.30 13.28 -7.24
C ARG A 80 -16.08 14.39 -8.27
N VAL A 81 -16.86 15.48 -8.21
CA VAL A 81 -16.72 16.64 -9.10
C VAL A 81 -15.32 17.27 -8.99
N SER A 82 -14.80 17.44 -7.76
CA SER A 82 -13.46 18.01 -7.55
C SER A 82 -12.36 17.10 -8.10
N LEU A 83 -12.47 15.78 -7.90
CA LEU A 83 -11.52 14.80 -8.44
C LEU A 83 -11.54 14.79 -9.98
N ASP A 84 -12.72 14.80 -10.59
CA ASP A 84 -12.88 14.82 -12.05
C ASP A 84 -12.29 16.10 -12.66
N LYS A 85 -12.55 17.24 -12.04
CA LYS A 85 -12.01 18.54 -12.47
C LYS A 85 -10.49 18.54 -12.53
N GLU A 86 -9.83 17.96 -11.54
CA GLU A 86 -8.37 17.92 -11.46
C GLU A 86 -7.78 16.69 -12.19
N GLY A 87 -8.60 15.77 -12.70
CA GLY A 87 -8.14 14.53 -13.31
C GLY A 87 -7.42 13.60 -12.32
N LEU A 88 -7.83 13.65 -11.04
CA LEU A 88 -7.34 12.78 -9.97
C LEU A 88 -8.24 11.56 -9.84
N ARG A 89 -7.63 10.40 -9.59
CA ARG A 89 -8.35 9.18 -9.21
C ARG A 89 -8.28 9.02 -7.69
N ALA A 90 -9.26 8.33 -7.13
CA ALA A 90 -9.26 7.95 -5.72
C ALA A 90 -9.53 6.43 -5.59
N PRO A 91 -8.53 5.56 -5.84
CA PRO A 91 -8.73 4.11 -5.79
C PRO A 91 -9.11 3.61 -4.40
N SER A 92 -8.82 4.36 -3.34
CA SER A 92 -9.11 3.96 -1.96
C SER A 92 -9.45 5.14 -1.06
N ALA A 93 -9.99 4.78 0.10
CA ALA A 93 -10.22 5.69 1.21
C ALA A 93 -9.94 5.01 2.54
N HIS A 94 -9.36 5.76 3.49
CA HIS A 94 -9.31 5.38 4.88
C HIS A 94 -10.64 5.63 5.56
N VAL A 95 -11.16 4.61 6.24
CA VAL A 95 -12.46 4.62 6.91
C VAL A 95 -12.32 4.21 8.37
N ALA A 96 -13.20 4.73 9.23
CA ALA A 96 -13.25 4.31 10.62
C ALA A 96 -13.75 2.85 10.75
N PRO A 97 -13.21 2.04 11.68
CA PRO A 97 -13.57 0.63 11.81
C PRO A 97 -15.04 0.40 12.11
N GLU A 98 -15.71 1.34 12.77
CA GLU A 98 -17.14 1.25 13.14
C GLU A 98 -18.06 1.14 11.92
N ILE A 99 -17.61 1.61 10.75
CA ILE A 99 -18.39 1.50 9.51
C ILE A 99 -18.68 0.04 9.13
N LEU A 100 -17.80 -0.90 9.51
CA LEU A 100 -17.93 -2.32 9.19
C LEU A 100 -19.11 -3.00 9.89
N ILE A 101 -19.54 -2.42 11.01
CA ILE A 101 -20.65 -2.94 11.84
C ILE A 101 -21.87 -2.02 11.80
N ALA A 102 -21.82 -0.96 11.02
CA ALA A 102 -22.94 -0.04 10.86
C ALA A 102 -24.08 -0.67 10.05
N ALA A 103 -25.31 -0.35 10.42
CA ALA A 103 -26.50 -0.87 9.72
C ALA A 103 -26.57 -0.42 8.24
N ASP A 104 -25.91 0.67 7.91
CA ASP A 104 -25.86 1.23 6.55
C ASP A 104 -24.54 0.92 5.79
N TRP A 105 -23.84 -0.16 6.16
CA TRP A 105 -22.62 -0.60 5.46
C TRP A 105 -22.80 -0.68 3.94
N GLN A 106 -23.96 -1.14 3.46
CA GLN A 106 -24.25 -1.18 2.03
C GLN A 106 -24.22 0.21 1.39
N LYS A 107 -24.76 1.24 2.06
CA LYS A 107 -24.71 2.63 1.59
C LYS A 107 -23.29 3.15 1.48
N SER A 108 -22.40 2.73 2.38
CA SER A 108 -20.97 3.05 2.32
C SER A 108 -20.31 2.43 1.10
N LEU A 109 -20.67 1.20 0.76
CA LEU A 109 -20.18 0.52 -0.46
C LEU A 109 -20.69 1.22 -1.74
N ASP A 110 -21.94 1.67 -1.75
CA ASP A 110 -22.49 2.43 -2.88
C ASP A 110 -21.79 3.79 -3.04
N THR A 111 -21.46 4.45 -1.92
CA THR A 111 -20.64 5.67 -1.90
C THR A 111 -19.22 5.41 -2.44
N ALA A 112 -18.60 4.28 -2.07
CA ALA A 112 -17.30 3.90 -2.57
C ALA A 112 -17.30 3.77 -4.11
N LYS A 113 -18.33 3.15 -4.68
CA LYS A 113 -18.49 3.05 -6.12
C LYS A 113 -18.67 4.42 -6.80
N LEU A 114 -19.48 5.30 -6.21
CA LEU A 114 -19.67 6.67 -6.70
C LEU A 114 -18.34 7.43 -6.79
N LEU A 115 -17.47 7.23 -5.78
CA LEU A 115 -16.17 7.87 -5.72
C LEU A 115 -15.10 7.17 -6.57
N GLY A 116 -15.39 5.98 -7.09
CA GLY A 116 -14.46 5.19 -7.89
C GLY A 116 -13.43 4.43 -7.06
N HIS A 117 -13.78 4.08 -5.81
CA HIS A 117 -12.90 3.30 -4.94
C HIS A 117 -12.94 1.82 -5.29
N ASP A 118 -11.76 1.24 -5.46
CA ASP A 118 -11.56 -0.21 -5.49
C ASP A 118 -11.46 -0.80 -4.06
N TYR A 119 -11.06 0.04 -3.09
CA TYR A 119 -10.77 -0.36 -1.71
C TYR A 119 -11.38 0.61 -0.70
N LEU A 120 -11.95 0.05 0.39
CA LEU A 120 -12.11 0.74 1.66
C LEU A 120 -11.13 0.14 2.65
N ILE A 121 -10.32 0.97 3.29
CA ILE A 121 -9.19 0.56 4.12
C ILE A 121 -9.38 1.08 5.53
N VAL A 122 -9.33 0.19 6.50
CA VAL A 122 -9.35 0.55 7.92
C VAL A 122 -7.91 0.70 8.39
N PRO A 123 -7.46 1.91 8.78
CA PRO A 123 -6.07 2.13 9.20
C PRO A 123 -5.77 1.59 10.58
N SER A 124 -6.72 1.68 11.52
CA SER A 124 -6.51 1.27 12.90
C SER A 124 -7.80 0.73 13.52
N LEU A 125 -7.65 -0.12 14.52
CA LEU A 125 -8.77 -0.57 15.34
C LEU A 125 -9.05 0.43 16.46
N PRO A 126 -10.25 0.40 17.09
CA PRO A 126 -10.54 1.23 18.26
C PRO A 126 -9.50 1.01 19.38
N ALA A 127 -9.21 2.06 20.14
CA ALA A 127 -8.14 2.04 21.15
C ALA A 127 -8.31 0.97 22.25
N ASP A 128 -9.53 0.57 22.57
CA ASP A 128 -9.81 -0.54 23.50
C ASP A 128 -9.51 -1.90 22.87
N ALA A 129 -9.67 -2.02 21.55
CA ALA A 129 -9.38 -3.24 20.81
C ALA A 129 -7.88 -3.49 20.68
N SER A 130 -7.06 -2.43 20.50
CA SER A 130 -5.62 -2.55 20.27
C SER A 130 -4.86 -3.21 21.44
N ARG A 131 -5.44 -3.29 22.62
CA ARG A 131 -4.80 -3.82 23.85
C ARG A 131 -5.17 -5.27 24.19
N SER A 132 -6.00 -5.93 23.41
CA SER A 132 -6.51 -7.28 23.71
C SER A 132 -6.49 -8.19 22.48
N LEU A 133 -5.80 -9.32 22.57
CA LEU A 133 -5.78 -10.31 21.48
C LEU A 133 -7.18 -10.86 21.17
N ASP A 134 -8.07 -10.96 22.15
CA ASP A 134 -9.45 -11.40 21.89
C ASP A 134 -10.21 -10.36 21.07
N ARG A 135 -10.00 -9.06 21.34
CA ARG A 135 -10.58 -8.00 20.52
C ARG A 135 -10.02 -7.99 19.09
N TRP A 136 -8.73 -8.30 18.92
CA TRP A 136 -8.14 -8.47 17.59
C TRP A 136 -8.80 -9.62 16.81
N ARG A 137 -9.10 -10.75 17.49
CA ARG A 137 -9.84 -11.88 16.91
C ARG A 137 -11.25 -11.46 16.50
N ASP A 138 -11.98 -10.78 17.39
CA ASP A 138 -13.33 -10.28 17.12
C ASP A 138 -13.36 -9.34 15.91
N TRP A 139 -12.38 -8.44 15.81
CA TRP A 139 -12.28 -7.53 14.65
C TRP A 139 -11.93 -8.28 13.38
N ALA A 140 -11.03 -9.23 13.40
CA ALA A 140 -10.73 -10.06 12.23
C ALA A 140 -11.99 -10.79 11.70
N ASP A 141 -12.84 -11.30 12.58
CA ASP A 141 -14.11 -11.93 12.21
C ASP A 141 -15.12 -10.92 11.62
N ARG A 142 -15.16 -9.70 12.16
CA ARG A 142 -15.97 -8.59 11.60
C ARG A 142 -15.47 -8.20 10.22
N PHE A 143 -14.15 -8.14 10.01
CA PHE A 143 -13.56 -7.90 8.68
C PHE A 143 -13.95 -8.98 7.68
N ASN A 144 -13.91 -10.25 8.05
CA ASN A 144 -14.36 -11.33 7.18
C ASN A 144 -15.84 -11.16 6.80
N THR A 145 -16.70 -10.85 7.75
CA THR A 145 -18.14 -10.63 7.52
C THR A 145 -18.39 -9.43 6.62
N ALA A 146 -17.80 -8.27 6.93
CA ALA A 146 -17.94 -7.05 6.15
C ALA A 146 -17.28 -7.19 4.77
N GLY A 147 -16.14 -7.88 4.70
CA GLY A 147 -15.42 -8.17 3.46
C GLY A 147 -16.25 -9.03 2.50
N ALA A 148 -16.98 -10.01 2.99
CA ALA A 148 -17.89 -10.82 2.17
C ALA A 148 -18.98 -9.96 1.52
N THR A 149 -19.53 -8.97 2.22
CA THR A 149 -20.49 -8.00 1.67
C THR A 149 -19.83 -7.05 0.69
N ALA A 150 -18.66 -6.51 1.00
CA ALA A 150 -17.89 -5.63 0.13
C ALA A 150 -17.56 -6.31 -1.21
N ARG A 151 -17.11 -7.56 -1.17
CA ARG A 151 -16.81 -8.36 -2.39
C ARG A 151 -18.01 -8.50 -3.32
N LYS A 152 -19.19 -8.76 -2.77
CA LYS A 152 -20.44 -8.82 -3.58
C LYS A 152 -20.78 -7.49 -4.25
N SER A 153 -20.37 -6.39 -3.64
CA SER A 153 -20.52 -5.04 -4.16
C SER A 153 -19.40 -4.61 -5.14
N GLY A 154 -18.38 -5.47 -5.37
CA GLY A 154 -17.24 -5.16 -6.25
C GLY A 154 -16.17 -4.29 -5.59
N VAL A 155 -16.24 -4.06 -4.27
CA VAL A 155 -15.26 -3.31 -3.48
C VAL A 155 -14.44 -4.29 -2.63
N TRP A 156 -13.18 -4.00 -2.41
CA TRP A 156 -12.35 -4.73 -1.46
C TRP A 156 -12.28 -4.03 -0.12
N LEU A 157 -12.41 -4.80 0.94
CA LEU A 157 -12.03 -4.35 2.28
C LEU A 157 -10.56 -4.66 2.50
N ALA A 158 -9.82 -3.70 3.09
CA ALA A 158 -8.43 -3.90 3.45
C ALA A 158 -8.12 -3.38 4.85
N PHE A 159 -7.02 -3.86 5.41
CA PHE A 159 -6.48 -3.42 6.68
C PHE A 159 -5.07 -2.86 6.48
N HIS A 160 -4.80 -1.72 7.09
CA HIS A 160 -3.51 -1.04 7.09
C HIS A 160 -2.75 -1.34 8.39
N ASN A 161 -1.44 -1.26 8.36
CA ASN A 161 -0.62 -1.45 9.56
C ASN A 161 -0.18 -0.11 10.18
N GLU A 162 -0.41 0.00 11.49
CA GLU A 162 0.14 1.06 12.33
C GLU A 162 1.33 0.54 13.15
N PRO A 163 2.22 1.42 13.67
CA PRO A 163 3.36 0.98 14.48
C PRO A 163 2.95 0.15 15.70
N ASP A 164 1.83 0.48 16.33
CA ASP A 164 1.33 -0.22 17.51
C ASP A 164 0.88 -1.65 17.22
N HIS A 165 0.46 -1.93 15.99
CA HIS A 165 0.02 -3.26 15.58
C HIS A 165 1.16 -4.29 15.58
N MET A 166 2.40 -3.81 15.50
CA MET A 166 3.62 -4.64 15.52
C MET A 166 4.14 -4.88 16.92
N LYS A 167 3.61 -4.19 17.95
CA LYS A 167 4.02 -4.36 19.34
C LYS A 167 3.39 -5.62 19.94
N PRO A 168 4.18 -6.57 20.45
CA PRO A 168 3.62 -7.83 20.94
C PRO A 168 2.77 -7.63 22.21
N ILE A 169 1.66 -8.36 22.27
CA ILE A 169 0.85 -8.56 23.47
C ILE A 169 1.20 -9.97 23.99
N GLY A 170 1.94 -10.06 25.08
CA GLY A 170 2.55 -11.30 25.50
C GLY A 170 3.57 -11.80 24.46
N ALA A 171 3.40 -13.00 23.93
CA ALA A 171 4.25 -13.56 22.89
C ALA A 171 3.70 -13.38 21.44
N THR A 172 2.57 -12.70 21.27
CA THR A 172 1.86 -12.61 19.99
C THR A 172 1.92 -11.19 19.44
N ILE A 173 2.31 -11.04 18.18
CA ILE A 173 2.16 -9.80 17.43
C ILE A 173 0.71 -9.70 16.95
N PRO A 174 -0.05 -8.66 17.34
CA PRO A 174 -1.46 -8.53 16.98
C PRO A 174 -1.72 -8.49 15.49
N TYR A 175 -0.84 -7.86 14.74
CA TYR A 175 -0.93 -7.82 13.28
C TYR A 175 -0.82 -9.22 12.65
N ASP A 176 0.10 -10.06 13.11
CA ASP A 176 0.22 -11.45 12.63
C ASP A 176 -1.07 -12.24 12.90
N LEU A 177 -1.60 -12.13 14.13
CA LEU A 177 -2.87 -12.76 14.49
C LEU A 177 -4.01 -12.32 13.57
N PHE A 178 -4.10 -11.02 13.24
CA PHE A 178 -5.13 -10.50 12.35
C PHE A 178 -4.96 -11.06 10.92
N VAL A 179 -3.74 -11.06 10.39
CA VAL A 179 -3.44 -11.57 9.06
C VAL A 179 -3.77 -13.06 8.93
N GLU A 180 -3.43 -13.86 9.95
CA GLU A 180 -3.71 -15.28 9.98
C GLU A 180 -5.21 -15.60 10.08
N ARG A 181 -5.97 -14.77 10.82
CA ARG A 181 -7.40 -15.00 11.06
C ARG A 181 -8.29 -14.48 9.95
N THR A 182 -7.83 -13.55 9.14
CA THR A 182 -8.63 -12.98 8.03
C THR A 182 -8.52 -13.81 6.76
N ASP A 183 -9.66 -14.03 6.10
CA ASP A 183 -9.73 -14.77 4.83
C ASP A 183 -9.12 -13.92 3.68
N PRO A 184 -8.07 -14.42 2.99
CA PRO A 184 -7.42 -13.72 1.89
C PRO A 184 -8.33 -13.46 0.68
N SER A 185 -9.42 -14.19 0.53
CA SER A 185 -10.43 -13.97 -0.51
C SER A 185 -11.40 -12.83 -0.20
N LEU A 186 -11.44 -12.37 1.05
CA LEU A 186 -12.35 -11.36 1.56
C LEU A 186 -11.65 -10.08 1.99
N VAL A 187 -10.47 -10.20 2.61
CA VAL A 187 -9.73 -9.09 3.20
C VAL A 187 -8.35 -9.00 2.60
N ARG A 188 -7.99 -7.82 2.12
CA ARG A 188 -6.65 -7.47 1.63
C ARG A 188 -5.87 -6.68 2.66
N LEU A 189 -4.62 -6.40 2.36
CA LEU A 189 -3.75 -5.61 3.22
C LEU A 189 -3.19 -4.42 2.44
N GLN A 190 -3.08 -3.29 3.13
CA GLN A 190 -2.25 -2.16 2.73
C GLN A 190 -1.00 -2.17 3.60
N LEU A 191 0.17 -2.10 2.96
CA LEU A 191 1.44 -2.05 3.67
C LEU A 191 1.93 -0.61 3.75
N ASP A 192 1.96 -0.06 4.96
CA ASP A 192 2.78 1.12 5.24
C ASP A 192 4.17 0.66 5.68
N VAL A 193 5.15 0.94 4.84
CA VAL A 193 6.52 0.45 5.05
C VAL A 193 7.21 1.18 6.19
N GLY A 194 6.92 2.47 6.39
CA GLY A 194 7.47 3.27 7.48
C GLY A 194 6.87 2.91 8.83
N ASN A 195 5.54 2.78 8.92
CA ASN A 195 4.85 2.37 10.13
C ASN A 195 5.32 0.98 10.58
N MET A 196 5.53 0.07 9.63
CA MET A 196 6.06 -1.26 9.95
C MET A 196 7.46 -1.17 10.57
N VAL A 197 8.36 -0.36 9.97
CA VAL A 197 9.71 -0.14 10.52
C VAL A 197 9.66 0.54 11.88
N MET A 198 8.81 1.56 12.09
CA MET A 198 8.65 2.24 13.38
C MET A 198 8.12 1.28 14.45
N GLY A 199 7.26 0.35 14.08
CA GLY A 199 6.76 -0.69 14.97
C GLY A 199 7.75 -1.83 15.27
N GLY A 200 8.89 -1.87 14.58
CA GLY A 200 9.93 -2.88 14.77
C GLY A 200 9.82 -4.08 13.83
N GLY A 201 8.88 -4.06 12.87
CA GLY A 201 8.75 -5.08 11.84
C GLY A 201 9.71 -4.86 10.67
N ASP A 202 9.80 -5.86 9.80
CA ASP A 202 10.58 -5.80 8.55
C ASP A 202 9.63 -5.90 7.35
N PRO A 203 9.43 -4.82 6.57
CA PRO A 203 8.55 -4.82 5.41
C PRO A 203 8.87 -5.91 4.39
N MET A 204 10.16 -6.26 4.22
CA MET A 204 10.56 -7.29 3.27
C MET A 204 10.12 -8.69 3.72
N GLN A 205 10.26 -9.00 5.01
CA GLN A 205 9.79 -10.28 5.56
C GLN A 205 8.27 -10.42 5.39
N TYR A 206 7.51 -9.35 5.65
CA TYR A 206 6.07 -9.37 5.49
C TYR A 206 5.64 -9.48 4.04
N LEU A 207 6.33 -8.80 3.11
CA LEU A 207 6.11 -8.95 1.67
C LEU A 207 6.39 -10.37 1.18
N GLU A 208 7.44 -11.01 1.66
CA GLU A 208 7.77 -12.40 1.29
C GLU A 208 6.73 -13.38 1.84
N ARG A 209 6.34 -13.23 3.10
CA ARG A 209 5.39 -14.13 3.78
C ARG A 209 3.97 -14.01 3.25
N HIS A 210 3.54 -12.79 2.90
CA HIS A 210 2.14 -12.47 2.57
C HIS A 210 2.00 -11.76 1.22
N ARG A 211 2.84 -12.10 0.26
CA ARG A 211 2.96 -11.44 -1.07
C ARG A 211 1.63 -11.17 -1.75
N ASP A 212 0.72 -12.12 -1.70
CA ASP A 212 -0.58 -12.05 -2.41
C ASP A 212 -1.67 -11.32 -1.62
N ARG A 213 -1.38 -10.95 -0.36
CA ARG A 213 -2.30 -10.21 0.50
C ARG A 213 -2.17 -8.70 0.34
N TYR A 214 -0.96 -8.19 -0.01
CA TYR A 214 -0.68 -6.76 -0.13
C TYR A 214 -1.07 -6.24 -1.51
N TRP A 215 -2.05 -5.33 -1.53
CA TRP A 215 -2.61 -4.76 -2.74
C TRP A 215 -2.56 -3.24 -2.81
N SER A 216 -2.18 -2.56 -1.74
CA SER A 216 -1.97 -1.13 -1.64
C SER A 216 -0.76 -0.86 -0.76
N PHE A 217 -0.07 0.25 -0.99
CA PHE A 217 1.20 0.54 -0.33
C PHE A 217 1.30 2.02 0.03
N HIS A 218 1.76 2.29 1.26
CA HIS A 218 2.23 3.59 1.67
C HIS A 218 3.76 3.61 1.67
N MET A 219 4.33 4.48 0.85
CA MET A 219 5.76 4.79 0.87
C MET A 219 5.98 5.89 1.87
N LYS A 220 6.52 5.52 3.00
CA LYS A 220 6.87 6.37 4.14
C LYS A 220 8.31 6.09 4.50
N ASP A 221 9.14 7.12 4.62
CA ASP A 221 10.53 6.98 5.06
C ASP A 221 10.66 7.43 6.51
N VAL A 222 11.61 6.85 7.22
CA VAL A 222 11.71 6.97 8.67
C VAL A 222 13.16 7.28 9.07
N LEU A 223 13.34 8.16 10.05
CA LEU A 223 14.66 8.46 10.59
C LEU A 223 15.36 7.18 11.12
N PRO A 224 16.69 7.11 11.13
CA PRO A 224 17.43 5.93 11.58
C PRO A 224 17.10 5.48 13.00
N ASP A 225 16.73 6.39 13.87
CA ASP A 225 16.31 6.11 15.26
C ASP A 225 14.85 5.68 15.39
N ARG A 226 14.11 5.63 14.25
CA ARG A 226 12.69 5.27 14.16
C ARG A 226 11.76 6.18 14.96
N SER A 227 12.17 7.37 15.32
CA SER A 227 11.41 8.30 16.16
C SER A 227 10.24 8.95 15.43
N ARG A 228 10.38 9.15 14.12
CA ARG A 228 9.38 9.79 13.26
C ARG A 228 9.65 9.53 11.78
N ASP A 229 8.65 9.84 10.96
CA ASP A 229 8.80 9.89 9.51
C ASP A 229 9.62 11.12 9.04
N THR A 230 10.04 11.05 7.81
CA THR A 230 10.77 12.13 7.13
C THR A 230 10.45 12.09 5.63
N GLU A 231 10.93 13.08 4.87
CA GLU A 231 10.80 13.04 3.41
C GLU A 231 11.51 11.82 2.82
N LEU A 232 10.92 11.26 1.78
CA LEU A 232 11.45 10.09 1.09
C LEU A 232 12.89 10.30 0.63
N GLY A 233 13.74 9.34 0.92
CA GLY A 233 15.19 9.38 0.63
C GLY A 233 16.03 10.10 1.67
N LYS A 234 15.42 10.64 2.73
CA LYS A 234 16.15 11.25 3.87
C LYS A 234 16.21 10.34 5.09
N GLY A 235 15.46 9.24 5.08
CA GLY A 235 15.46 8.23 6.12
C GLY A 235 16.33 7.02 5.78
N ASN A 236 16.00 5.88 6.34
CA ASN A 236 16.76 4.64 6.19
C ASN A 236 15.95 3.46 5.62
N VAL A 237 14.73 3.71 5.14
CA VAL A 237 13.91 2.67 4.50
C VAL A 237 14.41 2.44 3.07
N ASP A 238 14.77 1.20 2.75
CA ASP A 238 15.19 0.85 1.37
C ASP A 238 13.95 0.74 0.44
N LEU A 239 13.38 1.90 0.11
CA LEU A 239 12.19 2.01 -0.73
C LEU A 239 12.39 1.37 -2.12
N ARG A 240 13.61 1.45 -2.68
CA ARG A 240 13.92 0.83 -3.97
C ARG A 240 13.78 -0.68 -3.92
N ARG A 241 14.37 -1.31 -2.91
CA ARG A 241 14.30 -2.76 -2.72
C ARG A 241 12.86 -3.22 -2.49
N ILE A 242 12.11 -2.46 -1.70
CA ILE A 242 10.69 -2.76 -1.43
C ILE A 242 9.88 -2.70 -2.72
N LEU A 243 9.97 -1.60 -3.49
CA LEU A 243 9.24 -1.44 -4.76
C LEU A 243 9.57 -2.55 -5.75
N ALA A 244 10.85 -2.93 -5.87
CA ALA A 244 11.29 -4.01 -6.75
C ALA A 244 10.72 -5.39 -6.32
N ALA A 245 10.41 -5.58 -5.04
CA ALA A 245 9.88 -6.84 -4.51
C ALA A 245 8.36 -6.98 -4.69
N ILE A 246 7.64 -5.89 -4.96
CA ILE A 246 6.17 -5.92 -5.09
C ILE A 246 5.76 -6.49 -6.45
N PRO A 247 5.07 -7.64 -6.50
CA PRO A 247 4.65 -8.22 -7.77
C PRO A 247 3.56 -7.37 -8.43
N ASN A 248 3.69 -7.17 -9.76
CA ASN A 248 2.72 -6.42 -10.56
C ASN A 248 2.44 -5.01 -10.01
N ILE A 249 3.47 -4.30 -9.53
CA ILE A 249 3.39 -3.01 -8.85
C ILE A 249 2.57 -1.97 -9.63
N GLN A 250 2.64 -1.97 -10.97
CA GLN A 250 1.91 -1.02 -11.83
C GLN A 250 0.37 -1.17 -11.74
N ARG A 251 -0.12 -2.26 -11.17
CA ARG A 251 -1.55 -2.53 -10.99
C ARG A 251 -2.03 -2.23 -9.57
N LYS A 252 -1.14 -1.77 -8.71
CA LYS A 252 -1.41 -1.58 -7.28
C LYS A 252 -1.28 -0.11 -6.92
N PRO A 253 -2.20 0.45 -6.13
CA PRO A 253 -2.05 1.80 -5.62
C PRO A 253 -0.79 1.94 -4.76
N VAL A 254 0.00 2.96 -5.05
CA VAL A 254 1.19 3.33 -4.28
C VAL A 254 1.03 4.79 -3.89
N TYR A 255 0.98 5.06 -2.61
CA TYR A 255 0.81 6.39 -2.06
C TYR A 255 2.05 6.85 -1.31
N VAL A 256 2.34 8.12 -1.41
CA VAL A 256 3.24 8.81 -0.48
C VAL A 256 2.45 9.12 0.77
N GLU A 257 3.04 8.88 1.93
CA GLU A 257 2.53 9.37 3.20
C GLU A 257 3.65 9.96 4.05
N GLN A 258 3.36 11.11 4.67
CA GLN A 258 4.18 11.73 5.72
C GLN A 258 3.25 12.47 6.69
N GLU A 259 3.30 12.12 7.99
CA GLU A 259 2.27 12.53 8.93
C GLU A 259 2.50 13.90 9.55
N GLY A 260 3.74 14.27 9.79
CA GLY A 260 4.09 15.47 10.55
C GLY A 260 5.18 16.38 9.95
N PRO A 261 5.18 16.66 8.62
CA PRO A 261 6.14 17.56 8.02
C PRO A 261 5.89 19.01 8.46
N ALA A 262 6.97 19.81 8.56
CA ALA A 262 6.86 21.23 8.90
C ALA A 262 6.09 22.04 7.83
N ASP A 263 6.26 21.71 6.56
CA ASP A 263 5.50 22.24 5.42
C ASP A 263 4.94 21.07 4.59
N PRO A 264 3.68 20.70 4.80
CA PRO A 264 3.07 19.53 4.16
C PRO A 264 3.07 19.58 2.62
N LEU A 265 2.80 20.72 2.02
CA LEU A 265 2.76 20.85 0.56
C LEU A 265 4.17 20.85 -0.05
N ALA A 266 5.13 21.47 0.60
CA ALA A 266 6.53 21.41 0.16
C ALA A 266 7.08 19.97 0.27
N SER A 267 6.84 19.29 1.40
CA SER A 267 7.23 17.88 1.59
C SER A 267 6.55 16.95 0.59
N ALA A 268 5.26 17.10 0.32
CA ALA A 268 4.56 16.33 -0.69
C ALA A 268 5.19 16.49 -2.08
N ARG A 269 5.60 17.70 -2.45
CA ARG A 269 6.31 17.96 -3.72
C ARG A 269 7.67 17.25 -3.78
N LEU A 270 8.47 17.32 -2.70
CA LEU A 270 9.77 16.65 -2.61
C LEU A 270 9.62 15.13 -2.69
N ASN A 271 8.66 14.58 -1.98
CA ASN A 271 8.37 13.15 -1.94
C ASN A 271 7.92 12.63 -3.32
N HIS A 272 7.05 13.37 -4.02
CA HIS A 272 6.68 13.03 -5.38
C HIS A 272 7.89 13.00 -6.32
N ALA A 273 8.71 14.07 -6.32
CA ALA A 273 9.88 14.18 -7.18
C ALA A 273 10.89 13.04 -6.93
N PHE A 274 11.11 12.68 -5.66
CA PHE A 274 11.96 11.56 -5.29
C PHE A 274 11.43 10.25 -5.86
N LEU A 275 10.17 9.93 -5.60
CA LEU A 275 9.57 8.65 -6.00
C LEU A 275 9.46 8.53 -7.53
N ALA A 276 9.10 9.62 -8.23
CA ALA A 276 9.00 9.68 -9.69
C ALA A 276 10.36 9.51 -10.38
N SER A 277 11.47 9.90 -9.74
CA SER A 277 12.83 9.73 -10.26
C SER A 277 13.40 8.33 -10.05
N MET A 278 12.79 7.53 -9.17
CA MET A 278 13.33 6.24 -8.75
C MET A 278 13.18 5.17 -9.84
N ASN A 279 14.29 4.52 -10.16
CA ASN A 279 14.32 3.29 -10.97
C ASN A 279 14.52 2.08 -10.03
N PHE A 280 13.77 1.00 -10.21
CA PHE A 280 13.83 -0.21 -9.39
C PHE A 280 13.59 -1.48 -10.21
#